data_32e145338cbd49c9dcba9972b2214009
#
_entry.id   32e145338cbd49c9dcba9972b2214009
#
_cell.length_a   1.000
_cell.length_b   1.000
_cell.length_c   1.000
_cell.angle_alpha   90.00
_cell.angle_beta   90.00
_cell.angle_gamma   90.00
#
_symmetry.space_group_name_H-M   'P 1'
#
loop_
_entity.id
_entity.type
_entity.pdbx_description
1 polymer ?
#
loop_
_entity_poly.entity_id
_entity_poly.type
_entity_poly.pdbx_seq_one_letter_code
_entity_poly.pdbx_strand_id
1 'polypeptide(L)' 'MELSKPDAEREILRRWALLPPHQRQSYEDAEAYAARLDLEIEFRTMTNKRKLIAAWLIREVDRAARSQRPDTARAA' A
#
# COMPACT_ATOMS: atom_id res chain seq x y z
N MET A 1 7.42 -16.67 10.94
CA MET A 1 6.04 -17.10 11.15
C MET A 1 5.16 -16.51 10.06
N GLU A 2 4.36 -17.36 9.45
CA GLU A 2 3.49 -16.93 8.35
C GLU A 2 2.25 -16.24 8.90
N LEU A 3 1.90 -15.11 8.30
CA LEU A 3 0.70 -14.37 8.68
C LEU A 3 -0.48 -14.85 7.86
N SER A 4 -1.68 -14.70 8.41
CA SER A 4 -2.87 -14.86 7.59
C SER A 4 -2.95 -13.68 6.63
N LYS A 5 -3.73 -13.84 5.55
CA LYS A 5 -3.85 -12.78 4.56
C LYS A 5 -4.38 -11.48 5.17
N PRO A 6 -5.45 -11.49 5.99
CA PRO A 6 -5.91 -10.25 6.60
C PRO A 6 -4.88 -9.63 7.55
N ASP A 7 -4.14 -10.45 8.28
CA ASP A 7 -3.11 -9.95 9.18
C ASP A 7 -1.96 -9.36 8.40
N ALA A 8 -1.60 -9.99 7.29
CA ALA A 8 -0.54 -9.48 6.43
C ALA A 8 -0.92 -8.12 5.85
N GLU A 9 -2.15 -8.00 5.39
CA GLU A 9 -2.63 -6.73 4.84
C GLU A 9 -2.54 -5.62 5.89
N ARG A 10 -3.00 -5.92 7.11
CA ARG A 10 -2.97 -4.95 8.19
C ARG A 10 -1.54 -4.50 8.51
N GLU A 11 -0.63 -5.46 8.58
CA GLU A 11 0.76 -5.14 8.88
C GLU A 11 1.42 -4.35 7.77
N ILE A 12 1.11 -4.69 6.52
CA ILE A 12 1.67 -3.99 5.36
C ILE A 12 1.18 -2.55 5.35
N LEU A 13 -0.10 -2.34 5.57
CA LEU A 13 -0.65 -0.99 5.59
C LEU A 13 -0.10 -0.18 6.76
N ARG A 14 0.14 -0.82 7.89
CA ARG A 14 0.73 -0.16 9.04
C ARG A 14 2.14 0.34 8.70
N ARG A 15 2.94 -0.52 8.07
CA ARG A 15 4.31 -0.14 7.69
C ARG A 15 4.31 0.96 6.65
N TRP A 16 3.38 0.88 5.71
CA TRP A 16 3.26 1.91 4.68
C TRP A 16 2.96 3.26 5.30
N ALA A 17 2.07 3.29 6.28
CA ALA A 17 1.68 4.54 6.94
C ALA A 17 2.82 5.17 7.73
N LEU A 18 3.83 4.38 8.11
CA LEU A 18 4.98 4.88 8.84
C LEU A 18 6.05 5.48 7.94
N LEU A 19 5.95 5.30 6.63
CA LEU A 19 6.91 5.88 5.72
C LEU A 19 6.74 7.39 5.64
N PRO A 20 7.83 8.14 5.39
CA PRO A 20 7.71 9.57 5.14
C PRO A 20 6.81 9.82 3.93
N PRO A 21 6.05 10.92 3.92
CA PRO A 21 5.15 11.18 2.81
C PRO A 21 5.81 11.13 1.43
N HIS A 22 7.05 11.59 1.31
CA HIS A 22 7.72 11.60 0.00
C HIS A 22 8.05 10.20 -0.50
N GLN A 23 7.92 9.18 0.33
CA GLN A 23 8.18 7.80 -0.05
C GLN A 23 6.89 7.00 -0.28
N ARG A 24 5.74 7.65 -0.25
CA ARG A 24 4.47 6.97 -0.45
C ARG A 24 3.49 7.82 -1.24
N GLN A 25 3.99 8.47 -2.29
CA GLN A 25 3.19 9.40 -3.08
C GLN A 25 2.78 8.86 -4.44
N SER A 26 3.49 7.88 -4.97
CA SER A 26 3.28 7.44 -6.34
C SER A 26 3.08 5.95 -6.43
N TYR A 27 2.60 5.51 -7.59
CA TYR A 27 2.48 4.08 -7.85
C TYR A 27 3.86 3.42 -7.88
N GLU A 28 4.87 4.14 -8.34
CA GLU A 28 6.23 3.62 -8.32
C GLU A 28 6.69 3.35 -6.89
N ASP A 29 6.36 4.26 -5.97
CA ASP A 29 6.68 4.06 -4.57
C ASP A 29 5.99 2.80 -4.04
N ALA A 30 4.73 2.61 -4.41
CA ALA A 30 3.98 1.44 -3.98
C ALA A 30 4.59 0.16 -4.51
N GLU A 31 4.98 0.15 -5.78
CA GLU A 31 5.56 -1.04 -6.38
C GLU A 31 6.94 -1.37 -5.81
N ALA A 32 7.74 -0.34 -5.57
CA ALA A 32 9.06 -0.54 -4.98
C ALA A 32 8.95 -1.11 -3.56
N TYR A 33 8.04 -0.57 -2.78
CA TYR A 33 7.86 -1.05 -1.43
C TYR A 33 7.25 -2.47 -1.41
N ALA A 34 6.37 -2.76 -2.36
CA ALA A 34 5.79 -4.09 -2.49
C ALA A 34 6.87 -5.12 -2.77
N ALA A 35 7.83 -4.81 -3.63
CA ALA A 35 8.93 -5.72 -3.92
C ALA A 35 9.75 -5.99 -2.67
N ARG A 36 9.94 -4.99 -1.84
CA ARG A 36 10.67 -5.14 -0.60
C ARG A 36 9.90 -5.99 0.40
N LEU A 37 8.61 -5.70 0.57
CA LEU A 37 7.77 -6.44 1.51
C LEU A 37 7.57 -7.88 1.08
N ASP A 38 7.59 -8.14 -0.21
CA ASP A 38 7.50 -9.50 -0.72
C ASP A 38 8.58 -10.40 -0.13
N LEU A 39 9.72 -9.82 0.20
CA LEU A 39 10.83 -10.56 0.79
C LEU A 39 10.77 -10.58 2.32
N GLU A 40 10.05 -9.66 2.93
CA GLU A 40 10.05 -9.50 4.37
C GLU A 40 8.83 -10.11 5.06
N ILE A 41 7.71 -10.18 4.37
CA ILE A 41 6.47 -10.65 4.98
C ILE A 41 6.00 -11.91 4.27
N GLU A 42 5.73 -12.95 5.05
CA GLU A 42 5.26 -14.22 4.52
C GLU A 42 3.78 -14.39 4.81
N PHE A 43 3.01 -14.68 3.76
CA PHE A 43 1.62 -15.05 3.90
C PHE A 43 1.19 -15.80 2.65
N ARG A 44 0.12 -16.57 2.77
CA ARG A 44 -0.39 -17.36 1.65
C ARG A 44 -1.38 -16.58 0.82
N THR A 45 -1.26 -16.74 -0.49
CA THR A 45 -2.22 -16.16 -1.41
C THR A 45 -2.22 -16.98 -2.68
N MET A 46 -3.36 -17.04 -3.33
CA MET A 46 -3.52 -17.75 -4.60
C MET A 46 -2.98 -16.95 -5.76
N THR A 47 -2.76 -15.67 -5.55
CA THR A 47 -2.24 -14.78 -6.60
C THR A 47 -0.78 -14.48 -6.33
N ASN A 48 -0.15 -13.74 -7.24
CA ASN A 48 1.22 -13.30 -7.04
C ASN A 48 1.28 -12.39 -5.82
N LYS A 49 2.08 -12.77 -4.82
CA LYS A 49 2.14 -12.06 -3.55
C LYS A 49 2.55 -10.59 -3.74
N ARG A 50 3.60 -10.36 -4.53
CA ARG A 50 4.09 -9.00 -4.77
C ARG A 50 3.03 -8.13 -5.44
N LYS A 51 2.33 -8.70 -6.42
CA LYS A 51 1.27 -7.96 -7.11
C LYS A 51 0.13 -7.63 -6.17
N LEU A 52 -0.20 -8.55 -5.29
CA LEU A 52 -1.26 -8.31 -4.32
C LEU A 52 -0.88 -7.20 -3.36
N ILE A 53 0.35 -7.23 -2.85
CA ILE A 53 0.83 -6.18 -1.97
C ILE A 53 0.81 -4.84 -2.69
N ALA A 54 1.29 -4.83 -3.94
CA ALA A 54 1.29 -3.59 -4.72
C ALA A 54 -0.13 -3.05 -4.90
N ALA A 55 -1.09 -3.93 -5.14
CA ALA A 55 -2.49 -3.50 -5.29
C ALA A 55 -3.01 -2.85 -4.02
N TRP A 56 -2.70 -3.42 -2.87
CA TRP A 56 -3.10 -2.83 -1.60
C TRP A 56 -2.49 -1.44 -1.42
N LEU A 57 -1.21 -1.29 -1.74
CA LEU A 57 -0.51 -0.01 -1.56
C LEU A 57 -0.96 1.03 -2.58
N ILE A 58 -1.21 0.62 -3.82
CA ILE A 58 -1.72 1.52 -4.84
C ILE A 58 -3.08 2.08 -4.42
N ARG A 59 -3.89 1.25 -3.80
CA ARG A 59 -5.18 1.73 -3.27
C ARG A 59 -4.98 2.81 -2.23
N GLU A 60 -3.94 2.67 -1.40
CA GLU A 60 -3.64 3.69 -0.39
C GLU A 60 -3.12 4.97 -1.03
N VAL A 61 -2.34 4.88 -2.10
CA VAL A 61 -1.90 6.06 -2.83
C VAL A 61 -3.12 6.81 -3.39
N ASP A 62 -4.05 6.09 -4.00
CA ASP A 62 -5.25 6.69 -4.55
C ASP A 62 -6.10 7.33 -3.46
N ARG A 63 -6.23 6.66 -2.32
CA ARG A 63 -7.01 7.21 -1.21
C ARG A 63 -6.40 8.49 -0.69
N ALA A 64 -5.08 8.52 -0.53
CA ALA A 64 -4.40 9.71 -0.05
C ALA A 64 -4.52 10.86 -1.05
N ALA A 65 -4.43 10.56 -2.34
CA ALA A 65 -4.58 11.58 -3.36
C ALA A 65 -5.97 12.19 -3.33
N ARG A 66 -7.00 11.37 -3.12
CA ARG A 66 -8.36 11.89 -3.01
C ARG A 66 -8.53 12.74 -1.76
N SER A 67 -7.94 12.31 -0.66
CA SER A 67 -8.04 13.06 0.60
C SER A 67 -7.35 14.40 0.51
N GLN A 68 -6.25 14.46 -0.24
CA GLN A 68 -5.47 15.69 -0.36
C GLN A 68 -5.97 16.61 -1.46
N ARG A 69 -6.88 16.10 -2.28
CA ARG A 69 -7.41 16.92 -3.35
C ARG A 69 -8.18 18.07 -2.73
N PRO A 70 -7.87 19.32 -3.12
CA PRO A 70 -8.57 20.46 -2.54
C PRO A 70 -10.06 20.34 -2.84
N ASP A 71 -10.83 20.95 -2.00
CA ASP A 71 -12.28 20.89 -2.12
C ASP A 71 -12.82 21.70 -3.26
N THR A 72 -11.97 22.01 -4.21
CA THR A 72 -12.41 22.74 -5.38
C THR A 72 -13.57 22.04 -6.07
N ALA A 73 -13.52 20.73 -6.07
CA ALA A 73 -14.61 19.98 -6.69
C ALA A 73 -15.92 20.23 -5.98
N ARG A 74 -15.85 20.57 -4.72
CA ARG A 74 -17.03 20.79 -3.92
C ARG A 74 -17.39 22.24 -3.80
N ALA A 75 -16.46 23.09 -4.12
CA ALA A 75 -16.67 24.52 -4.03
C ALA A 75 -17.69 25.02 -5.03
N ALA A 76 -17.99 24.23 -5.98
CA ALA A 76 -18.98 24.63 -6.97
C ALA A 76 -20.34 24.81 -6.34
#